data_f3167e30d755a5acd0e0b52683049c70
#
_entry.id   f3167e30d755a5acd0e0b52683049c70
#
_cell.length_a   1.000
_cell.length_b   1.000
_cell.length_c   1.000
_cell.angle_alpha   90.00
_cell.angle_beta   90.00
_cell.angle_gamma   90.00
#
_symmetry.space_group_name_H-M   'P 1'
#
loop_
_entity.id
_entity.type
_entity.pdbx_description
1 polymer ?
#
loop_
_entity_poly.entity_id
_entity_poly.type
_entity_poly.pdbx_seq_one_letter_code
_entity_poly.pdbx_strand_id
1 'polypeptide(L)' 'MNSSELDQAYTHLCHTMTRIGEPEAELFLARLALLAMNRFEDAQTAMAWIDAAAADVTSDAGH' A
#
# COMPACT_ATOMS: atom_id res chain seq x y z
N MET A 1 0.70 -15.14 1.96
CA MET A 1 1.74 -14.91 2.99
C MET A 1 1.19 -15.21 4.36
N ASN A 2 2.03 -15.79 5.23
CA ASN A 2 1.64 -15.95 6.63
C ASN A 2 1.98 -14.66 7.40
N SER A 3 1.63 -14.63 8.71
CA SER A 3 1.84 -13.44 9.52
C SER A 3 3.29 -13.01 9.59
N SER A 4 4.19 -13.97 9.69
CA SER A 4 5.61 -13.68 9.79
C SER A 4 6.14 -13.03 8.50
N GLU A 5 5.70 -13.55 7.37
CA GLU A 5 6.10 -13.01 6.08
C GLU A 5 5.52 -11.62 5.85
N LEU A 6 4.28 -11.42 6.29
CA LEU A 6 3.66 -10.11 6.16
C LEU A 6 4.42 -9.07 7.00
N ASP A 7 4.82 -9.46 8.21
CA ASP A 7 5.61 -8.57 9.06
C ASP A 7 6.96 -8.21 8.41
N GLN A 8 7.60 -9.19 7.80
CA GLN A 8 8.87 -8.96 7.11
C GLN A 8 8.67 -8.01 5.94
N ALA A 9 7.62 -8.23 5.17
CA ALA A 9 7.34 -7.39 4.00
C ALA A 9 7.04 -5.96 4.43
N TYR A 10 6.21 -5.80 5.46
CA TYR A 10 5.84 -4.48 5.94
C TYR A 10 7.04 -3.74 6.51
N THR A 11 7.90 -4.45 7.26
CA THR A 11 9.10 -3.86 7.79
C THR A 11 10.02 -3.37 6.68
N HIS A 12 10.15 -4.18 5.63
CA HIS A 12 10.95 -3.80 4.48
C HIS A 12 10.38 -2.56 3.81
N LEU A 13 9.06 -2.50 3.69
CA LEU A 13 8.39 -1.35 3.13
C LEU A 13 8.71 -0.08 3.91
N CYS A 14 8.60 -0.16 5.24
CA CYS A 14 8.87 1.01 6.09
C CYS A 14 10.31 1.48 5.99
N HIS A 15 11.26 0.55 5.99
CA HIS A 15 12.67 0.89 5.83
C HIS A 15 12.94 1.54 4.49
N THR A 16 12.28 1.05 3.44
CA THR A 16 12.43 1.59 2.10
C THR A 16 11.90 3.02 2.04
N MET A 17 10.76 3.26 2.66
CA MET A 17 10.18 4.60 2.68
C MET A 17 11.08 5.58 3.41
N THR A 18 11.69 5.14 4.52
CA THR A 18 12.61 5.97 5.26
C THR A 18 13.83 6.32 4.42
N ARG A 19 14.36 5.35 3.69
CA ARG A 19 15.53 5.56 2.84
C ARG A 19 15.23 6.49 1.68
N ILE A 20 14.06 6.36 1.08
CA ILE A 20 13.65 7.18 -0.05
C ILE A 20 13.38 8.62 0.38
N GLY A 21 12.78 8.78 1.54
CA GLY A 21 12.46 10.09 2.06
C GLY A 21 11.06 10.56 1.70
N GLU A 22 10.56 11.45 2.52
CA GLU A 22 9.18 11.91 2.43
C GLU A 22 8.80 12.51 1.09
N PRO A 23 9.64 13.34 0.46
CA PRO A 23 9.25 13.95 -0.81
C PRO A 23 8.96 12.94 -1.92
N GLU A 24 9.58 11.77 -1.87
CA GLU A 24 9.41 10.75 -2.89
C GLU A 24 8.49 9.61 -2.46
N ALA A 25 8.05 9.62 -1.21
CA ALA A 25 7.27 8.51 -0.66
C ALA A 25 5.96 8.30 -1.40
N GLU A 26 5.29 9.37 -1.75
CA GLU A 26 4.01 9.25 -2.45
C GLU A 26 4.17 8.59 -3.81
N LEU A 27 5.18 9.01 -4.56
CA LEU A 27 5.46 8.40 -5.86
C LEU A 27 5.83 6.94 -5.72
N PHE A 28 6.64 6.62 -4.71
CA PHE A 28 7.02 5.24 -4.45
C PHE A 28 5.80 4.38 -4.16
N LEU A 29 4.90 4.86 -3.31
CA LEU A 29 3.69 4.11 -2.97
C LEU A 29 2.78 3.93 -4.18
N ALA A 30 2.68 4.96 -5.02
CA ALA A 30 1.89 4.86 -6.24
C ALA A 30 2.45 3.80 -7.18
N ARG A 31 3.77 3.74 -7.31
CA ARG A 31 4.41 2.71 -8.14
C ARG A 31 4.21 1.31 -7.57
N LEU A 32 4.32 1.19 -6.24
CA LEU A 32 4.06 -0.09 -5.59
C LEU A 32 2.63 -0.53 -5.83
N ALA A 33 1.69 0.41 -5.74
CA ALA A 33 0.28 0.11 -5.98
C ALA A 33 0.06 -0.39 -7.40
N LEU A 34 0.71 0.23 -8.39
CA LEU A 34 0.59 -0.23 -9.77
C LEU A 34 1.10 -1.66 -9.94
N LEU A 35 2.25 -1.95 -9.34
CA LEU A 35 2.79 -3.30 -9.41
C LEU A 35 1.87 -4.31 -8.75
N ALA A 36 1.28 -3.92 -7.61
CA ALA A 36 0.36 -4.80 -6.91
C ALA A 36 -0.93 -5.02 -7.70
N MET A 37 -1.44 -3.96 -8.32
CA MET A 37 -2.69 -4.06 -9.08
C MET A 37 -2.58 -4.98 -10.29
N ASN A 38 -1.38 -5.08 -10.86
CA ASN A 38 -1.16 -6.01 -11.97
C ASN A 38 -1.35 -7.46 -11.57
N ARG A 39 -1.37 -7.75 -10.27
CA ARG A 39 -1.56 -9.11 -9.77
C ARG A 39 -3.02 -9.46 -9.56
N PHE A 40 -3.91 -8.49 -9.58
CA PHE A 40 -5.34 -8.76 -9.44
C PHE A 40 -5.90 -9.25 -10.78
N GLU A 41 -6.93 -10.09 -10.70
CA GLU A 41 -7.51 -10.67 -11.89
C GLU A 41 -8.34 -9.68 -12.68
N ASP A 42 -9.00 -8.75 -11.98
CA ASP A 42 -9.86 -7.80 -12.66
C ASP A 42 -9.86 -6.45 -11.96
N ALA A 43 -10.43 -5.48 -12.63
CA ALA A 43 -10.46 -4.11 -12.14
C ALA A 43 -11.35 -3.95 -10.91
N GLN A 44 -12.43 -4.72 -10.85
CA GLN A 44 -13.34 -4.60 -9.70
C GLN A 44 -12.66 -4.99 -8.39
N THR A 45 -11.88 -6.06 -8.43
CA THR A 45 -11.14 -6.48 -7.25
C THR A 45 -10.14 -5.41 -6.82
N ALA A 46 -9.41 -4.86 -7.79
CA ALA A 46 -8.45 -3.80 -7.49
C ALA A 46 -9.13 -2.58 -6.89
N MET A 47 -10.26 -2.19 -7.45
CA MET A 47 -10.99 -1.03 -6.96
C MET A 47 -11.53 -1.26 -5.54
N ALA A 48 -11.96 -2.49 -5.24
CA ALA A 48 -12.43 -2.82 -3.90
C ALA A 48 -11.30 -2.68 -2.87
N TRP A 49 -10.09 -3.09 -3.23
CA TRP A 49 -8.95 -2.93 -2.34
C TRP A 49 -8.58 -1.47 -2.14
N ILE A 50 -8.67 -0.68 -3.21
CA ILE A 50 -8.40 0.75 -3.12
C ILE A 50 -9.40 1.41 -2.17
N ASP A 51 -10.68 1.07 -2.33
CA ASP A 51 -11.74 1.64 -1.50
C ASP A 51 -11.56 1.26 -0.04
N ALA A 52 -11.18 0.01 0.23
CA ALA A 52 -10.95 -0.45 1.59
C ALA A 52 -9.80 0.32 2.24
N ALA A 53 -8.73 0.53 1.50
CA ALA A 53 -7.59 1.27 2.02
C ALA A 53 -7.96 2.73 2.28
N ALA A 54 -8.73 3.32 1.38
CA ALA A 54 -9.16 4.70 1.53
C ALA A 54 -10.08 4.88 2.73
N ALA A 55 -10.95 3.91 2.97
CA ALA A 55 -11.86 3.96 4.10
C ALA A 55 -11.12 4.01 5.43
N ASP A 56 -10.06 3.22 5.56
CA ASP A 56 -9.27 3.21 6.78
C ASP A 56 -8.62 4.56 7.04
N VAL A 57 -8.04 5.14 6.00
CA VAL A 57 -7.36 6.43 6.12
C VAL A 57 -8.35 7.56 6.37
N THR A 58 -9.45 7.54 5.62
CA THR A 58 -10.46 8.59 5.71
C THR A 58 -11.16 8.59 7.07
N SER A 59 -11.36 7.41 7.64
CA SER A 59 -11.95 7.31 8.97
C SER A 59 -11.14 8.07 10.00
N ASP A 60 -9.83 7.92 9.94
CA ASP A 60 -8.94 8.63 10.85
C ASP A 60 -8.96 10.12 10.56
N ALA A 61 -8.91 10.47 9.29
CA ALA A 61 -8.89 11.87 8.89
C ALA A 61 -10.18 12.58 9.23
N GLY A 62 -11.26 11.84 9.32
CA GLY A 62 -12.57 12.40 9.62
C GLY A 62 -12.71 12.92 11.03
N HIS A 63 -11.76 12.65 11.86
CA HIS A 63 -11.79 13.10 13.26
C HIS A 63 -11.01 14.38 13.42
#